data_76c6573f06fc1b3eb44909db3986d2c7
#
_entry.id   76c6573f06fc1b3eb44909db3986d2c7
#
_cell.length_a   1.000
_cell.length_b   1.000
_cell.length_c   1.000
_cell.angle_alpha   90.00
_cell.angle_beta   90.00
_cell.angle_gamma   90.00
#
_symmetry.space_group_name_H-M   'P 1'
#
loop_
_entity.id
_entity.type
_entity.pdbx_description
1 polymer ?
#
loop_
_entity_poly.entity_id
_entity_poly.type
_entity_poly.pdbx_seq_one_letter_code
_entity_poly.pdbx_strand_id
1 'polypeptide(L)'
;MKKFVCSVCGYVHEGDSAPERCPQCKVPADKFNEVKEDERTWAAEHVVGVAKGVSEDIIMDLRANFEGECSEVGMYLAMARVAHREGYPEIGLYWEKAAYEEAEHAAKFAELLGEVVTDSTKKNLEMRVDAENGATAGKFDLAKRAKEQGLDAIHDTVQEMARDEARHGKAFEGLLKRYFG
;
A
#
# COMPACT_ATOMS: atom_id res chain seq x y z
N MET A 1 42.55 0.23 -0.25
CA MET A 1 41.61 1.39 -0.35
C MET A 1 40.23 0.82 -0.04
N LYS A 2 39.49 1.52 0.78
CA LYS A 2 38.13 1.14 1.13
C LYS A 2 37.16 1.60 0.03
N LYS A 3 36.01 0.91 -0.10
CA LYS A 3 34.91 1.32 -0.98
C LYS A 3 33.77 1.84 -0.14
N PHE A 4 33.21 2.98 -0.52
CA PHE A 4 32.05 3.60 0.12
C PHE A 4 30.95 3.78 -0.92
N VAL A 5 29.76 3.29 -0.64
CA VAL A 5 28.59 3.41 -1.52
C VAL A 5 27.61 4.43 -0.95
N CYS A 6 27.22 5.39 -1.78
CA CYS A 6 26.19 6.35 -1.44
C CYS A 6 24.83 5.64 -1.35
N SER A 7 24.19 5.67 -0.19
CA SER A 7 22.87 5.04 0.07
C SER A 7 21.71 5.68 -0.70
N VAL A 8 21.95 6.87 -1.31
CA VAL A 8 20.90 7.62 -2.02
C VAL A 8 20.94 7.38 -3.53
N CYS A 9 22.14 7.37 -4.14
CA CYS A 9 22.26 7.31 -5.59
C CYS A 9 23.15 6.16 -6.12
N GLY A 10 23.73 5.34 -5.23
CA GLY A 10 24.59 4.22 -5.62
C GLY A 10 25.99 4.60 -6.08
N TYR A 11 26.38 5.87 -6.02
CA TYR A 11 27.75 6.28 -6.39
C TYR A 11 28.77 5.57 -5.50
N VAL A 12 29.79 4.96 -6.12
CA VAL A 12 30.88 4.27 -5.43
C VAL A 12 32.10 5.18 -5.38
N HIS A 13 32.60 5.40 -4.17
CA HIS A 13 33.85 6.12 -3.89
C HIS A 13 34.91 5.14 -3.39
N GLU A 14 36.12 5.21 -3.95
CA GLU A 14 37.30 4.47 -3.49
C GLU A 14 38.24 5.43 -2.81
N GLY A 15 38.52 5.19 -1.52
CA GLY A 15 39.37 6.06 -0.71
C GLY A 15 39.56 5.53 0.71
N ASP A 16 40.27 6.28 1.55
CA ASP A 16 40.47 5.91 2.96
C ASP A 16 39.29 6.32 3.84
N SER A 17 38.44 7.23 3.35
CA SER A 17 37.20 7.69 4.00
C SER A 17 36.14 8.05 2.95
N ALA A 18 34.87 8.13 3.38
CA ALA A 18 33.80 8.66 2.56
C ALA A 18 34.08 10.13 2.15
N PRO A 19 33.68 10.58 0.96
CA PRO A 19 33.83 11.98 0.55
C PRO A 19 32.91 12.87 1.38
N GLU A 20 33.28 14.11 1.64
CA GLU A 20 32.45 15.06 2.40
C GLU A 20 31.05 15.25 1.81
N ARG A 21 30.97 15.19 0.49
CA ARG A 21 29.71 15.23 -0.26
C ARG A 21 29.76 14.29 -1.46
N CYS A 22 28.64 13.64 -1.73
CA CYS A 22 28.50 12.80 -2.92
C CYS A 22 28.69 13.65 -4.20
N PRO A 23 29.63 13.29 -5.10
CA PRO A 23 29.82 14.03 -6.34
C PRO A 23 28.60 14.05 -7.24
N GLN A 24 27.77 12.98 -7.15
CA GLN A 24 26.61 12.80 -7.99
C GLN A 24 25.33 13.48 -7.43
N CYS A 25 24.93 13.17 -6.20
CA CYS A 25 23.67 13.65 -5.61
C CYS A 25 23.83 14.70 -4.49
N LYS A 26 25.07 15.10 -4.18
CA LYS A 26 25.43 16.18 -3.23
C LYS A 26 25.07 15.91 -1.75
N VAL A 27 24.59 14.73 -1.40
CA VAL A 27 24.34 14.36 0.00
C VAL A 27 25.62 14.30 0.81
N PRO A 28 25.58 14.52 2.14
CA PRO A 28 26.75 14.53 3.00
C PRO A 28 27.33 13.13 3.23
N ALA A 29 28.53 13.06 3.83
CA ALA A 29 29.32 11.84 4.05
C ALA A 29 28.60 10.77 4.88
N ASP A 30 27.68 11.14 5.78
CA ASP A 30 26.90 10.23 6.60
C ASP A 30 25.93 9.34 5.81
N LYS A 31 25.75 9.64 4.52
CA LYS A 31 24.97 8.83 3.57
C LYS A 31 25.81 7.82 2.80
N PHE A 32 27.05 7.58 3.21
CA PHE A 32 27.89 6.56 2.61
C PHE A 32 28.10 5.38 3.55
N ASN A 33 27.93 4.18 3.02
CA ASN A 33 28.20 2.92 3.69
C ASN A 33 29.55 2.34 3.22
N GLU A 34 30.43 1.94 4.17
CA GLU A 34 31.67 1.23 3.85
C GLU A 34 31.32 -0.20 3.38
N VAL A 35 31.83 -0.58 2.20
CA VAL A 35 31.64 -1.91 1.62
C VAL A 35 32.78 -2.82 2.05
N LYS A 36 32.47 -3.94 2.70
CA LYS A 36 33.42 -5.03 2.94
C LYS A 36 33.50 -5.91 1.71
N GLU A 37 34.69 -6.39 1.34
CA GLU A 37 34.94 -7.09 0.06
C GLU A 37 34.04 -8.30 -0.21
N ASP A 38 33.39 -8.89 0.80
CA ASP A 38 32.55 -10.08 0.69
C ASP A 38 31.03 -9.82 0.86
N GLU A 39 30.61 -8.57 1.10
CA GLU A 39 29.19 -8.25 1.26
C GLU A 39 28.65 -7.47 0.02
N ARG A 40 27.61 -8.05 -0.60
CA ARG A 40 26.82 -7.28 -1.58
C ARG A 40 26.10 -6.17 -0.85
N THR A 41 26.40 -4.92 -1.21
CA THR A 41 25.68 -3.75 -0.70
C THR A 41 24.75 -3.21 -1.77
N TRP A 42 23.57 -2.79 -1.34
CA TRP A 42 22.59 -2.15 -2.18
C TRP A 42 22.62 -0.66 -1.93
N ALA A 43 22.49 0.16 -3.00
CA ALA A 43 22.55 1.62 -2.91
C ALA A 43 21.44 2.22 -2.05
N ALA A 44 20.29 1.56 -2.05
CA ALA A 44 19.14 1.93 -1.21
C ALA A 44 18.42 0.65 -0.78
N GLU A 45 17.94 0.65 0.46
CA GLU A 45 16.99 -0.33 0.94
C GLU A 45 15.59 0.25 0.79
N HIS A 46 14.70 -0.52 0.14
CA HIS A 46 13.29 -0.20 0.12
C HIS A 46 12.67 -0.76 1.40
N VAL A 47 12.33 0.11 2.33
CA VAL A 47 11.73 -0.27 3.61
C VAL A 47 10.35 0.34 3.77
N VAL A 48 9.42 -0.44 4.32
CA VAL A 48 8.10 0.06 4.67
C VAL A 48 8.21 1.10 5.79
N GLY A 49 7.60 2.27 5.60
CA GLY A 49 7.60 3.34 6.58
C GLY A 49 8.83 4.26 6.49
N VAL A 50 9.42 4.40 5.31
CA VAL A 50 10.56 5.31 5.07
C VAL A 50 10.22 6.79 5.41
N ALA A 51 8.93 7.16 5.37
CA ALA A 51 8.47 8.49 5.75
C ALA A 51 8.39 8.74 7.27
N LYS A 52 8.71 7.75 8.10
CA LYS A 52 8.72 7.95 9.57
C LYS A 52 9.77 8.97 9.96
N GLY A 53 9.32 10.02 10.66
CA GLY A 53 10.19 11.09 11.17
C GLY A 53 10.43 12.24 10.18
N VAL A 54 9.78 12.26 9.02
CA VAL A 54 9.74 13.47 8.18
C VAL A 54 8.75 14.50 8.77
N SER A 55 8.75 15.72 8.23
CA SER A 55 7.87 16.78 8.71
C SER A 55 6.37 16.43 8.55
N GLU A 56 5.54 16.94 9.46
CA GLU A 56 4.11 16.62 9.53
C GLU A 56 3.35 17.04 8.27
N ASP A 57 3.73 18.13 7.61
CA ASP A 57 3.14 18.57 6.35
C ASP A 57 3.31 17.53 5.23
N ILE A 58 4.50 16.93 5.13
CA ILE A 58 4.76 15.84 4.18
C ILE A 58 3.91 14.59 4.53
N ILE A 59 3.82 14.23 5.81
CA ILE A 59 2.99 13.10 6.24
C ILE A 59 1.52 13.34 5.90
N MET A 60 1.00 14.55 6.14
CA MET A 60 -0.38 14.91 5.81
C MET A 60 -0.65 14.79 4.30
N ASP A 61 0.26 15.28 3.46
CA ASP A 61 0.14 15.18 2.02
C ASP A 61 0.20 13.73 1.54
N LEU A 62 1.09 12.90 2.08
CA LEU A 62 1.17 11.47 1.75
C LEU A 62 -0.13 10.73 2.13
N ARG A 63 -0.72 11.01 3.30
CA ARG A 63 -2.01 10.42 3.72
C ARG A 63 -3.15 10.87 2.80
N ALA A 64 -3.21 12.15 2.48
CA ALA A 64 -4.24 12.68 1.58
C ALA A 64 -4.16 12.06 0.18
N ASN A 65 -2.95 11.89 -0.36
CA ASN A 65 -2.75 11.18 -1.63
C ASN A 65 -3.16 9.72 -1.51
N PHE A 66 -2.74 8.99 -0.47
CA PHE A 66 -3.15 7.61 -0.24
C PHE A 66 -4.69 7.44 -0.24
N GLU A 67 -5.40 8.30 0.49
CA GLU A 67 -6.87 8.28 0.54
C GLU A 67 -7.50 8.64 -0.82
N GLY A 68 -6.92 9.59 -1.55
CA GLY A 68 -7.33 9.95 -2.89
C GLY A 68 -7.24 8.78 -3.85
N GLU A 69 -6.09 8.17 -3.97
CA GLU A 69 -5.85 7.01 -4.84
C GLU A 69 -6.76 5.82 -4.50
N CYS A 70 -6.94 5.50 -3.21
CA CYS A 70 -7.88 4.46 -2.79
C CYS A 70 -9.31 4.75 -3.24
N SER A 71 -9.74 6.02 -3.19
CA SER A 71 -11.07 6.46 -3.62
C SER A 71 -11.22 6.37 -5.14
N GLU A 72 -10.20 6.74 -5.90
CA GLU A 72 -10.19 6.72 -7.35
C GLU A 72 -10.30 5.29 -7.91
N VAL A 73 -9.70 4.30 -7.26
CA VAL A 73 -9.89 2.88 -7.62
C VAL A 73 -11.38 2.53 -7.68
N GLY A 74 -12.13 2.85 -6.62
CA GLY A 74 -13.56 2.57 -6.55
C GLY A 74 -14.38 3.37 -7.56
N MET A 75 -14.06 4.65 -7.72
CA MET A 75 -14.73 5.55 -8.67
C MET A 75 -14.54 5.07 -10.10
N TYR A 76 -13.32 4.78 -10.52
CA TYR A 76 -13.03 4.37 -11.90
C TYR A 76 -13.65 3.02 -12.25
N LEU A 77 -13.65 2.05 -11.33
CA LEU A 77 -14.38 0.80 -11.54
C LEU A 77 -15.89 1.02 -11.65
N ALA A 78 -16.47 1.95 -10.89
CA ALA A 78 -17.88 2.29 -11.02
C ALA A 78 -18.18 2.99 -12.35
N MET A 79 -17.33 3.93 -12.80
CA MET A 79 -17.41 4.61 -14.09
C MET A 79 -17.28 3.61 -15.26
N ALA A 80 -16.39 2.64 -15.14
CA ALA A 80 -16.25 1.56 -16.14
C ALA A 80 -17.57 0.78 -16.31
N ARG A 81 -18.23 0.41 -15.21
CA ARG A 81 -19.53 -0.27 -15.25
C ARG A 81 -20.61 0.57 -15.92
N VAL A 82 -20.61 1.89 -15.71
CA VAL A 82 -21.53 2.81 -16.41
C VAL A 82 -21.24 2.82 -17.89
N ALA A 83 -19.98 3.00 -18.30
CA ALA A 83 -19.57 3.02 -19.70
C ALA A 83 -19.94 1.74 -20.44
N HIS A 84 -19.73 0.57 -19.81
CA HIS A 84 -20.14 -0.72 -20.40
C HIS A 84 -21.66 -0.84 -20.59
N ARG A 85 -22.45 -0.39 -19.60
CA ARG A 85 -23.92 -0.40 -19.72
C ARG A 85 -24.43 0.55 -20.80
N GLU A 86 -23.75 1.66 -21.04
CA GLU A 86 -24.08 2.64 -22.08
C GLU A 86 -23.57 2.24 -23.47
N GLY A 87 -22.80 1.16 -23.60
CA GLY A 87 -22.27 0.67 -24.87
C GLY A 87 -20.97 1.32 -25.31
N TYR A 88 -20.18 1.85 -24.37
CA TYR A 88 -18.84 2.41 -24.60
C TYR A 88 -17.72 1.52 -24.04
N PRO A 89 -17.51 0.31 -24.58
CA PRO A 89 -16.58 -0.65 -23.98
C PRO A 89 -15.12 -0.17 -23.98
N GLU A 90 -14.71 0.63 -24.96
CA GLU A 90 -13.35 1.20 -25.01
C GLU A 90 -13.10 2.15 -23.84
N ILE A 91 -14.08 3.00 -23.49
CA ILE A 91 -14.00 3.89 -22.33
C ILE A 91 -14.00 3.05 -21.05
N GLY A 92 -14.86 2.03 -20.96
CA GLY A 92 -14.91 1.14 -19.81
C GLY A 92 -13.58 0.46 -19.53
N LEU A 93 -12.96 -0.13 -20.55
CA LEU A 93 -11.65 -0.78 -20.44
C LEU A 93 -10.54 0.18 -20.04
N TYR A 94 -10.59 1.44 -20.49
CA TYR A 94 -9.61 2.45 -20.06
C TYR A 94 -9.77 2.80 -18.58
N TRP A 95 -11.02 2.96 -18.09
CA TRP A 95 -11.30 3.17 -16.68
C TRP A 95 -10.83 2.00 -15.79
N GLU A 96 -11.03 0.76 -16.22
CA GLU A 96 -10.53 -0.43 -15.50
C GLU A 96 -9.01 -0.44 -15.41
N LYS A 97 -8.33 -0.07 -16.51
CA LYS A 97 -6.87 0.06 -16.52
C LYS A 97 -6.39 1.16 -15.57
N ALA A 98 -7.01 2.35 -15.63
CA ALA A 98 -6.68 3.46 -14.74
C ALA A 98 -6.88 3.06 -13.28
N ALA A 99 -7.99 2.40 -12.92
CA ALA A 99 -8.24 1.93 -11.56
C ALA A 99 -7.11 1.02 -11.03
N TYR A 100 -6.52 0.17 -11.88
CA TYR A 100 -5.37 -0.65 -11.49
C TYR A 100 -4.11 0.20 -11.28
N GLU A 101 -3.87 1.21 -12.11
CA GLU A 101 -2.75 2.13 -11.96
C GLU A 101 -2.87 2.93 -10.65
N GLU A 102 -4.07 3.40 -10.26
CA GLU A 102 -4.31 4.07 -8.98
C GLU A 102 -4.14 3.11 -7.78
N ALA A 103 -4.48 1.84 -7.93
CA ALA A 103 -4.21 0.84 -6.89
C ALA A 103 -2.70 0.66 -6.63
N GLU A 104 -1.87 0.71 -7.67
CA GLU A 104 -0.41 0.69 -7.56
C GLU A 104 0.14 1.98 -6.91
N HIS A 105 -0.45 3.14 -7.21
CA HIS A 105 -0.10 4.40 -6.55
C HIS A 105 -0.43 4.35 -5.05
N ALA A 106 -1.65 3.92 -4.70
CA ALA A 106 -2.07 3.74 -3.31
C ALA A 106 -1.13 2.79 -2.56
N ALA A 107 -0.73 1.66 -3.17
CA ALA A 107 0.20 0.72 -2.57
C ALA A 107 1.55 1.38 -2.25
N LYS A 108 2.09 2.19 -3.15
CA LYS A 108 3.35 2.92 -2.95
C LYS A 108 3.24 3.94 -1.81
N PHE A 109 2.15 4.72 -1.72
CA PHE A 109 1.92 5.61 -0.60
C PHE A 109 1.77 4.86 0.73
N ALA A 110 1.08 3.71 0.74
CA ALA A 110 0.97 2.85 1.91
C ALA A 110 2.34 2.37 2.40
N GLU A 111 3.22 1.96 1.49
CA GLU A 111 4.59 1.53 1.81
C GLU A 111 5.45 2.70 2.34
N LEU A 112 5.36 3.89 1.73
CA LEU A 112 6.06 5.07 2.22
C LEU A 112 5.66 5.42 3.65
N LEU A 113 4.38 5.42 3.96
CA LEU A 113 3.83 5.73 5.28
C LEU A 113 4.12 4.62 6.31
N GLY A 114 3.95 3.36 5.94
CA GLY A 114 4.07 2.22 6.86
C GLY A 114 3.05 2.25 8.01
N GLU A 115 1.86 2.81 7.76
CA GLU A 115 0.76 2.93 8.73
C GLU A 115 -0.25 1.81 8.61
N VAL A 116 -0.59 1.42 7.38
CA VAL A 116 -1.58 0.37 7.07
C VAL A 116 -0.95 -0.95 6.63
N VAL A 117 0.35 -0.95 6.40
CA VAL A 117 1.17 -2.10 6.03
C VAL A 117 2.47 -2.12 6.84
N THR A 118 2.99 -3.31 7.13
CA THR A 118 4.28 -3.50 7.80
C THR A 118 5.19 -4.38 6.94
N ASP A 119 6.46 -4.45 7.26
CA ASP A 119 7.45 -5.34 6.65
C ASP A 119 7.33 -6.81 7.08
N SER A 120 6.30 -7.16 7.88
CA SER A 120 6.03 -8.49 8.37
C SER A 120 4.73 -9.05 7.80
N THR A 121 4.83 -10.06 6.92
CA THR A 121 3.66 -10.78 6.39
C THR A 121 2.78 -11.35 7.50
N LYS A 122 3.37 -11.90 8.57
CA LYS A 122 2.63 -12.40 9.74
C LYS A 122 1.78 -11.29 10.36
N LYS A 123 2.39 -10.15 10.66
CA LYS A 123 1.71 -9.02 11.28
C LYS A 123 0.62 -8.44 10.37
N ASN A 124 0.88 -8.34 9.07
CA ASN A 124 -0.11 -7.88 8.11
C ASN A 124 -1.34 -8.81 8.08
N LEU A 125 -1.14 -10.14 8.13
CA LEU A 125 -2.24 -11.10 8.23
C LEU A 125 -3.02 -10.94 9.55
N GLU A 126 -2.34 -10.82 10.69
CA GLU A 126 -2.99 -10.60 12.00
C GLU A 126 -3.89 -9.36 11.97
N MET A 127 -3.35 -8.24 11.50
CA MET A 127 -4.11 -6.98 11.36
C MET A 127 -5.33 -7.11 10.45
N ARG A 128 -5.19 -7.86 9.34
CA ARG A 128 -6.29 -8.03 8.40
C ARG A 128 -7.39 -8.96 8.93
N VAL A 129 -7.05 -10.04 9.62
CA VAL A 129 -8.05 -10.92 10.26
C VAL A 129 -8.98 -10.12 11.16
N ASP A 130 -8.42 -9.27 12.02
CA ASP A 130 -9.21 -8.43 12.93
C ASP A 130 -10.06 -7.41 12.18
N ALA A 131 -9.50 -6.76 11.17
CA ALA A 131 -10.20 -5.75 10.38
C ALA A 131 -11.35 -6.35 9.55
N GLU A 132 -11.15 -7.52 8.92
CA GLU A 132 -12.21 -8.20 8.17
C GLU A 132 -13.35 -8.66 9.08
N ASN A 133 -13.04 -9.09 10.30
CA ASN A 133 -14.06 -9.43 11.29
C ASN A 133 -14.92 -8.21 11.64
N GLY A 134 -14.30 -7.06 11.93
CA GLY A 134 -15.00 -5.80 12.17
C GLY A 134 -15.82 -5.33 10.97
N ALA A 135 -15.24 -5.40 9.76
CA ALA A 135 -15.91 -5.03 8.52
C ALA A 135 -17.14 -5.91 8.23
N THR A 136 -17.04 -7.22 8.50
CA THR A 136 -18.15 -8.17 8.42
C THR A 136 -19.31 -7.73 9.32
N ALA A 137 -19.04 -7.48 10.59
CA ALA A 137 -20.06 -7.08 11.57
C ALA A 137 -20.71 -5.75 11.20
N GLY A 138 -19.92 -4.74 10.81
CA GLY A 138 -20.42 -3.42 10.42
C GLY A 138 -21.30 -3.46 9.17
N LYS A 139 -20.92 -4.26 8.15
CA LYS A 139 -21.72 -4.43 6.95
C LYS A 139 -23.02 -5.19 7.21
N PHE A 140 -23.02 -6.22 8.06
CA PHE A 140 -24.27 -6.89 8.44
C PHE A 140 -25.22 -5.97 9.19
N ASP A 141 -24.73 -5.12 10.11
CA ASP A 141 -25.56 -4.13 10.78
C ASP A 141 -26.16 -3.13 9.78
N LEU A 142 -25.36 -2.61 8.85
CA LEU A 142 -25.85 -1.71 7.80
C LEU A 142 -26.92 -2.40 6.94
N ALA A 143 -26.68 -3.63 6.50
CA ALA A 143 -27.63 -4.39 5.69
C ALA A 143 -28.97 -4.58 6.44
N LYS A 144 -28.91 -4.92 7.73
CA LYS A 144 -30.10 -5.06 8.60
C LYS A 144 -30.90 -3.75 8.64
N ARG A 145 -30.25 -2.62 8.92
CA ARG A 145 -30.91 -1.30 8.97
C ARG A 145 -31.49 -0.89 7.62
N ALA A 146 -30.84 -1.23 6.50
CA ALA A 146 -31.37 -1.02 5.18
C ALA A 146 -32.66 -1.84 4.93
N LYS A 147 -32.69 -3.11 5.36
CA LYS A 147 -33.87 -3.96 5.25
C LYS A 147 -35.04 -3.43 6.07
N GLU A 148 -34.80 -2.97 7.29
CA GLU A 148 -35.82 -2.36 8.17
C GLU A 148 -36.47 -1.11 7.54
N GLN A 149 -35.77 -0.43 6.65
CA GLN A 149 -36.25 0.73 5.89
C GLN A 149 -36.80 0.39 4.49
N GLY A 150 -36.90 -0.89 4.13
CA GLY A 150 -37.36 -1.32 2.81
C GLY A 150 -36.41 -1.03 1.65
N LEU A 151 -35.11 -0.83 1.95
CA LEU A 151 -34.06 -0.50 0.96
C LEU A 151 -33.38 -1.79 0.44
N ASP A 152 -34.16 -2.63 -0.27
CA ASP A 152 -33.73 -3.97 -0.66
C ASP A 152 -32.44 -3.99 -1.50
N ALA A 153 -32.29 -3.10 -2.47
CA ALA A 153 -31.07 -3.02 -3.29
C ALA A 153 -29.81 -2.72 -2.48
N ILE A 154 -29.92 -1.87 -1.44
CA ILE A 154 -28.82 -1.57 -0.54
C ILE A 154 -28.55 -2.77 0.37
N HIS A 155 -29.63 -3.35 0.95
CA HIS A 155 -29.52 -4.53 1.78
C HIS A 155 -28.78 -5.67 1.06
N ASP A 156 -29.24 -6.05 -0.14
CA ASP A 156 -28.70 -7.19 -0.87
C ASP A 156 -27.22 -6.97 -1.21
N THR A 157 -26.89 -5.79 -1.72
CA THR A 157 -25.50 -5.43 -2.07
C THR A 157 -24.57 -5.47 -0.86
N VAL A 158 -24.96 -4.84 0.24
CA VAL A 158 -24.12 -4.75 1.45
C VAL A 158 -24.00 -6.09 2.15
N GLN A 159 -25.08 -6.90 2.16
CA GLN A 159 -25.04 -8.22 2.74
C GLN A 159 -24.14 -9.20 1.98
N GLU A 160 -24.10 -9.09 0.65
CA GLU A 160 -23.14 -9.85 -0.16
C GLU A 160 -21.70 -9.46 0.19
N MET A 161 -21.40 -8.16 0.23
CA MET A 161 -20.09 -7.67 0.67
C MET A 161 -19.72 -8.17 2.08
N ALA A 162 -20.65 -8.19 3.04
CA ALA A 162 -20.39 -8.72 4.37
C ALA A 162 -19.97 -10.20 4.37
N ARG A 163 -20.52 -11.00 3.45
CA ARG A 163 -20.10 -12.40 3.26
C ARG A 163 -18.72 -12.50 2.64
N ASP A 164 -18.38 -11.57 1.74
CA ASP A 164 -17.04 -11.51 1.16
C ASP A 164 -15.99 -11.18 2.22
N GLU A 165 -16.25 -10.18 3.11
CA GLU A 165 -15.35 -9.87 4.23
C GLU A 165 -15.14 -11.06 5.16
N ALA A 166 -16.22 -11.81 5.47
CA ALA A 166 -16.13 -13.03 6.27
C ALA A 166 -15.27 -14.11 5.57
N ARG A 167 -15.35 -14.22 4.26
CA ARG A 167 -14.53 -15.14 3.46
C ARG A 167 -13.06 -14.71 3.45
N HIS A 168 -12.79 -13.40 3.29
CA HIS A 168 -11.45 -12.84 3.35
C HIS A 168 -10.81 -13.09 4.72
N GLY A 169 -11.52 -12.75 5.79
CA GLY A 169 -11.02 -12.96 7.16
C GLY A 169 -10.69 -14.42 7.46
N LYS A 170 -11.56 -15.36 7.06
CA LYS A 170 -11.29 -16.80 7.22
C LYS A 170 -10.12 -17.28 6.37
N ALA A 171 -9.93 -16.75 5.16
CA ALA A 171 -8.79 -17.08 4.32
C ALA A 171 -7.49 -16.58 4.95
N PHE A 172 -7.46 -15.34 5.46
CA PHE A 172 -6.28 -14.77 6.14
C PHE A 172 -5.96 -15.54 7.43
N GLU A 173 -6.96 -15.89 8.24
CA GLU A 173 -6.77 -16.72 9.43
C GLU A 173 -6.21 -18.10 9.09
N GLY A 174 -6.72 -18.74 8.04
CA GLY A 174 -6.22 -20.01 7.55
C GLY A 174 -4.76 -19.95 7.09
N LEU A 175 -4.38 -18.86 6.37
CA LEU A 175 -3.00 -18.63 5.96
C LEU A 175 -2.09 -18.34 7.16
N LEU A 176 -2.55 -17.53 8.10
CA LEU A 176 -1.81 -17.22 9.32
C LEU A 176 -1.50 -18.51 10.10
N LYS A 177 -2.50 -19.36 10.30
CA LYS A 177 -2.34 -20.66 10.97
C LYS A 177 -1.41 -21.60 10.22
N ARG A 178 -1.49 -21.64 8.89
CA ARG A 178 -0.69 -22.56 8.05
C ARG A 178 0.79 -22.22 8.06
N TYR A 179 1.14 -20.95 8.03
CA TYR A 179 2.53 -20.52 7.82
C TYR A 179 3.20 -20.01 9.10
N PHE A 180 2.45 -19.62 10.11
CA PHE A 180 2.96 -18.98 11.33
C PHE A 180 2.36 -19.51 12.63
N GLY A 181 1.54 -20.57 12.57
CA GLY A 181 0.95 -21.27 13.70
C GLY A 181 1.77 -22.45 14.20
#